data_f35103c1f8d894ae3319ec0da19d4175
#
_entry.id   f35103c1f8d894ae3319ec0da19d4175
#
_cell.length_a   1.000
_cell.length_b   1.000
_cell.length_c   1.000
_cell.angle_alpha   90.00
_cell.angle_beta   90.00
_cell.angle_gamma   90.00
#
_symmetry.space_group_name_H-M   'P 1'
#
loop_
_entity.id
_entity.type
_entity.pdbx_description
1 polymer ?
#
loop_
_entity_poly.entity_id
_entity_poly.type
_entity_poly.pdbx_seq_one_letter_code
_entity_poly.pdbx_strand_id
1 'polypeptide(L)'
;MPDSFAFLADKIFTGESWLTQHAVIIEEDKIKEVVPAASVPDDIEKKNYPGGILAPAFIDLQIYGAYGKLLAVYPEADSLYKLNDYCRSGGAVYCMPTVATNATEVFHQCIDAIRDYWNKGGEGVLGLHVEGPWINAVKKGAHIESFIHSPSLQEVKDLVNYGKEVIKIITLAPEVCSKEAIEYIIGQGIVVSAGHSNATYKQANTGFSYGIPMATHLYNAMSPLQHREPGLLGAVLDSDKVKASIIPDGHHADFAAVRIAKQVMKERLFVITDAVTETNSGYYQHLKVGDKYESMGILSGSALTMNKAVQNLVKYCNVEAGEALRMCSLYPAQVMNMDKSFGRIKTGYKADIVVLNENFDLIKII
;
A
#
# COMPACT_ATOMS: atom_id res chain seq x y z
N MET A 1 22.75 -30.22 -2.01
CA MET A 1 22.75 -29.09 -2.94
C MET A 1 21.60 -28.21 -2.50
N PRO A 2 21.69 -26.89 -2.53
CA PRO A 2 20.52 -26.06 -2.25
C PRO A 2 19.38 -26.42 -3.20
N ASP A 3 18.13 -26.43 -2.68
CA ASP A 3 16.97 -26.75 -3.50
C ASP A 3 16.80 -25.66 -4.55
N SER A 4 17.05 -25.98 -5.80
CA SER A 4 16.87 -25.08 -6.94
C SER A 4 15.66 -25.49 -7.76
N PHE A 5 14.83 -24.51 -8.14
CA PHE A 5 13.65 -24.72 -8.98
C PHE A 5 13.65 -23.74 -10.16
N ALA A 6 13.16 -24.19 -11.29
CA ALA A 6 12.92 -23.33 -12.46
C ALA A 6 11.42 -23.15 -12.67
N PHE A 7 10.95 -21.91 -12.65
CA PHE A 7 9.56 -21.54 -12.88
C PHE A 7 9.38 -21.03 -14.29
N LEU A 8 8.46 -21.63 -15.03
CA LEU A 8 8.15 -21.32 -16.43
C LEU A 8 6.69 -20.91 -16.56
N ALA A 9 6.43 -19.88 -17.36
CA ALA A 9 5.10 -19.45 -17.75
C ALA A 9 5.14 -18.90 -19.17
N ASP A 10 3.98 -18.65 -19.76
CA ASP A 10 3.90 -18.11 -21.13
C ASP A 10 4.54 -16.71 -21.21
N LYS A 11 4.40 -15.95 -20.14
CA LYS A 11 4.95 -14.59 -20.02
C LYS A 11 5.61 -14.38 -18.65
N ILE A 12 6.69 -13.64 -18.64
CA ILE A 12 7.33 -13.16 -17.42
C ILE A 12 7.41 -11.63 -17.51
N PHE A 13 6.79 -10.95 -16.56
CA PHE A 13 6.98 -9.52 -16.36
C PHE A 13 8.10 -9.30 -15.35
N THR A 14 9.22 -8.74 -15.77
CA THR A 14 10.39 -8.58 -14.89
C THR A 14 10.28 -7.39 -13.92
N GLY A 15 9.22 -6.59 -14.02
CA GLY A 15 9.12 -5.25 -13.41
C GLY A 15 9.55 -4.13 -14.38
N GLU A 16 10.35 -4.47 -15.39
CA GLU A 16 10.84 -3.54 -16.41
C GLU A 16 10.35 -3.90 -17.82
N SER A 17 10.39 -5.18 -18.18
CA SER A 17 10.06 -5.68 -19.52
C SER A 17 9.31 -7.01 -19.45
N TRP A 18 8.67 -7.35 -20.56
CA TRP A 18 8.04 -8.64 -20.80
C TRP A 18 9.01 -9.60 -21.49
N LEU A 19 9.09 -10.83 -20.98
CA LEU A 19 9.82 -11.94 -21.58
C LEU A 19 8.86 -13.08 -21.92
N THR A 20 9.14 -13.78 -23.01
CA THR A 20 8.48 -15.05 -23.40
C THR A 20 9.55 -16.11 -23.57
N GLN A 21 9.18 -17.41 -23.45
CA GLN A 21 10.12 -18.52 -23.57
C GLN A 21 11.33 -18.41 -22.63
N HIS A 22 11.13 -17.87 -21.44
CA HIS A 22 12.13 -17.77 -20.38
C HIS A 22 11.69 -18.53 -19.14
N ALA A 23 12.64 -18.78 -18.26
CA ALA A 23 12.44 -19.37 -16.95
C ALA A 23 13.10 -18.48 -15.87
N VAL A 24 12.52 -18.48 -14.68
CA VAL A 24 13.12 -17.91 -13.48
C VAL A 24 13.68 -19.04 -12.64
N ILE A 25 14.99 -19.09 -12.45
CA ILE A 25 15.66 -20.05 -11.58
C ILE A 25 15.76 -19.43 -10.20
N ILE A 26 15.23 -20.14 -9.20
CA ILE A 26 15.26 -19.76 -7.78
C ILE A 26 16.15 -20.75 -7.05
N GLU A 27 17.01 -20.23 -6.20
CA GLU A 27 17.86 -20.98 -5.29
C GLU A 27 17.66 -20.44 -3.89
N GLU A 28 17.22 -21.31 -2.97
CA GLU A 28 16.75 -20.93 -1.64
C GLU A 28 15.58 -19.93 -1.73
N ASP A 29 15.75 -18.68 -1.26
CA ASP A 29 14.75 -17.61 -1.27
C ASP A 29 15.05 -16.50 -2.30
N LYS A 30 16.03 -16.72 -3.22
CA LYS A 30 16.50 -15.70 -4.16
C LYS A 30 16.38 -16.12 -5.62
N ILE A 31 16.16 -15.13 -6.45
CA ILE A 31 16.26 -15.28 -7.90
C ILE A 31 17.73 -15.43 -8.26
N LYS A 32 18.11 -16.63 -8.71
CA LYS A 32 19.47 -16.93 -9.17
C LYS A 32 19.71 -16.35 -10.56
N GLU A 33 18.80 -16.67 -11.49
CA GLU A 33 18.91 -16.26 -12.89
C GLU A 33 17.54 -16.18 -13.57
N VAL A 34 17.47 -15.39 -14.64
CA VAL A 34 16.37 -15.41 -15.63
C VAL A 34 17.00 -15.78 -16.97
N VAL A 35 16.65 -16.95 -17.49
CA VAL A 35 17.31 -17.55 -18.66
C VAL A 35 16.29 -17.97 -19.72
N PRO A 36 16.70 -18.14 -21.00
CA PRO A 36 15.86 -18.84 -21.99
C PRO A 36 15.43 -20.21 -21.47
N ALA A 37 14.16 -20.59 -21.66
CA ALA A 37 13.63 -21.85 -21.13
C ALA A 37 14.41 -23.10 -21.60
N ALA A 38 14.97 -23.05 -22.82
CA ALA A 38 15.82 -24.11 -23.39
C ALA A 38 17.20 -24.22 -22.71
N SER A 39 17.61 -23.19 -21.94
CA SER A 39 18.89 -23.15 -21.24
C SER A 39 18.80 -23.59 -19.77
N VAL A 40 17.60 -23.98 -19.33
CA VAL A 40 17.42 -24.50 -17.95
C VAL A 40 18.11 -25.86 -17.84
N PRO A 41 19.06 -26.05 -16.90
CA PRO A 41 19.74 -27.30 -16.68
C PRO A 41 18.75 -28.47 -16.43
N ASP A 42 19.13 -29.68 -16.91
CA ASP A 42 18.22 -30.85 -16.84
C ASP A 42 18.06 -31.39 -15.41
N ASP A 43 18.99 -31.07 -14.51
CA ASP A 43 19.01 -31.46 -13.10
C ASP A 43 18.16 -30.52 -12.21
N ILE A 44 17.63 -29.43 -12.76
CA ILE A 44 16.75 -28.50 -12.03
C ILE A 44 15.29 -28.89 -12.25
N GLU A 45 14.55 -29.06 -11.15
CA GLU A 45 13.08 -29.31 -11.22
C GLU A 45 12.35 -28.12 -11.87
N LYS A 46 11.57 -28.44 -12.94
CA LYS A 46 10.82 -27.45 -13.72
C LYS A 46 9.35 -27.42 -13.28
N LYS A 47 8.89 -26.26 -12.83
CA LYS A 47 7.49 -25.97 -12.46
C LYS A 47 6.84 -25.12 -13.54
N ASN A 48 5.94 -25.71 -14.32
CA ASN A 48 5.32 -25.10 -15.49
C ASN A 48 3.92 -24.57 -15.18
N TYR A 49 3.63 -23.35 -15.65
CA TYR A 49 2.33 -22.69 -15.55
C TYR A 49 1.85 -22.24 -16.95
N PRO A 50 1.29 -23.17 -17.76
CA PRO A 50 0.77 -22.84 -19.07
C PRO A 50 -0.35 -21.81 -18.98
N GLY A 51 -0.36 -20.80 -19.88
CA GLY A 51 -1.28 -19.67 -19.85
C GLY A 51 -0.98 -18.66 -18.73
N GLY A 52 0.06 -18.91 -17.92
CA GLY A 52 0.40 -18.09 -16.77
C GLY A 52 1.29 -16.89 -17.08
N ILE A 53 1.28 -15.97 -16.15
CA ILE A 53 2.15 -14.79 -16.10
C ILE A 53 2.92 -14.84 -14.78
N LEU A 54 4.26 -14.87 -14.84
CA LEU A 54 5.09 -14.59 -13.65
C LEU A 54 5.29 -13.08 -13.54
N ALA A 55 5.07 -12.53 -12.35
CA ALA A 55 5.30 -11.11 -12.07
C ALA A 55 5.84 -10.92 -10.64
N PRO A 56 6.52 -9.81 -10.32
CA PRO A 56 6.85 -9.48 -8.94
C PRO A 56 5.58 -9.46 -8.10
N ALA A 57 5.63 -10.04 -6.90
CA ALA A 57 4.51 -10.01 -5.96
C ALA A 57 4.18 -8.58 -5.52
N PHE A 58 3.01 -8.37 -4.94
CA PHE A 58 2.49 -7.04 -4.63
C PHE A 58 2.81 -6.61 -3.20
N ILE A 59 2.70 -5.29 -2.96
CA ILE A 59 2.77 -4.63 -1.66
C ILE A 59 1.52 -3.80 -1.47
N ASP A 60 0.83 -3.96 -0.34
CA ASP A 60 -0.29 -3.11 0.05
C ASP A 60 0.10 -2.22 1.24
N LEU A 61 0.22 -0.91 1.01
CA LEU A 61 0.68 0.04 2.03
C LEU A 61 -0.44 0.63 2.90
N GLN A 62 -1.70 0.19 2.71
CA GLN A 62 -2.83 0.64 3.53
C GLN A 62 -3.95 -0.38 3.55
N ILE A 63 -4.10 -1.05 4.69
CA ILE A 63 -5.17 -2.02 4.98
C ILE A 63 -5.44 -2.07 6.49
N TYR A 64 -6.71 -2.10 6.91
CA TYR A 64 -7.08 -1.95 8.33
C TYR A 64 -7.46 -3.26 9.01
N GLY A 65 -7.86 -4.26 8.24
CA GLY A 65 -8.26 -5.54 8.79
C GLY A 65 -8.87 -6.47 7.77
N ALA A 66 -9.10 -7.72 8.17
CA ALA A 66 -9.67 -8.75 7.32
C ALA A 66 -10.40 -9.80 8.16
N TYR A 67 -11.35 -10.52 7.53
CA TYR A 67 -12.05 -11.67 8.11
C TYR A 67 -12.65 -11.39 9.50
N GLY A 68 -13.30 -10.23 9.67
CA GLY A 68 -13.95 -9.82 10.91
C GLY A 68 -13.00 -9.29 11.98
N LYS A 69 -11.70 -9.16 11.71
CA LYS A 69 -10.70 -8.63 12.63
C LYS A 69 -10.15 -7.29 12.13
N LEU A 70 -10.69 -6.20 12.64
CA LEU A 70 -10.14 -4.86 12.45
C LEU A 70 -9.05 -4.65 13.50
N LEU A 71 -7.82 -4.29 13.08
CA LEU A 71 -6.66 -4.22 13.98
C LEU A 71 -6.88 -3.25 15.15
N ALA A 72 -7.52 -2.10 14.90
CA ALA A 72 -7.82 -1.12 15.95
C ALA A 72 -8.84 -1.61 17.00
N VAL A 73 -9.60 -2.66 16.70
CA VAL A 73 -10.58 -3.28 17.61
C VAL A 73 -10.00 -4.51 18.29
N TYR A 74 -9.19 -5.25 17.57
CA TYR A 74 -8.53 -6.48 18.03
C TYR A 74 -7.01 -6.34 17.84
N PRO A 75 -6.32 -5.55 18.70
CA PRO A 75 -4.87 -5.31 18.57
C PRO A 75 -4.06 -6.51 19.07
N GLU A 76 -4.05 -7.57 18.29
CA GLU A 76 -3.44 -8.86 18.60
C GLU A 76 -2.80 -9.51 17.35
N ALA A 77 -1.84 -10.41 17.54
CA ALA A 77 -1.15 -11.10 16.45
C ALA A 77 -2.10 -11.89 15.53
N ASP A 78 -3.21 -12.46 16.05
CA ASP A 78 -4.23 -13.15 15.23
C ASP A 78 -4.84 -12.25 14.16
N SER A 79 -5.09 -10.98 14.48
CA SER A 79 -5.58 -10.00 13.51
C SER A 79 -4.58 -9.76 12.39
N LEU A 80 -3.29 -9.77 12.69
CA LEU A 80 -2.21 -9.58 11.71
C LEU A 80 -2.02 -10.81 10.83
N TYR A 81 -2.16 -12.02 11.36
CA TYR A 81 -2.18 -13.24 10.54
C TYR A 81 -3.33 -13.23 9.54
N LYS A 82 -4.55 -12.90 9.98
CA LYS A 82 -5.73 -12.80 9.10
C LYS A 82 -5.57 -11.71 8.04
N LEU A 83 -5.04 -10.56 8.42
CA LEU A 83 -4.78 -9.45 7.51
C LEU A 83 -3.74 -9.87 6.44
N ASN A 84 -2.65 -10.50 6.85
CA ASN A 84 -1.63 -11.01 5.94
C ASN A 84 -2.19 -12.10 4.99
N ASP A 85 -3.01 -13.01 5.49
CA ASP A 85 -3.69 -14.03 4.68
C ASP A 85 -4.58 -13.39 3.61
N TYR A 86 -5.33 -12.34 3.96
CA TYR A 86 -6.13 -11.58 2.99
C TYR A 86 -5.26 -10.92 1.93
N CYS A 87 -4.18 -10.26 2.32
CA CYS A 87 -3.23 -9.65 1.39
C CYS A 87 -2.64 -10.68 0.45
N ARG A 88 -2.21 -11.82 0.96
CA ARG A 88 -1.66 -12.94 0.17
C ARG A 88 -2.68 -13.54 -0.78
N SER A 89 -3.96 -13.59 -0.39
CA SER A 89 -5.04 -14.04 -1.30
C SER A 89 -5.20 -13.17 -2.55
N GLY A 90 -4.76 -11.91 -2.47
CA GLY A 90 -4.69 -10.96 -3.58
C GLY A 90 -3.29 -10.80 -4.21
N GLY A 91 -2.32 -11.65 -3.82
CA GLY A 91 -0.95 -11.60 -4.35
C GLY A 91 -0.01 -10.60 -3.67
N ALA A 92 -0.46 -9.91 -2.60
CA ALA A 92 0.43 -9.06 -1.83
C ALA A 92 1.16 -9.88 -0.75
N VAL A 93 2.47 -9.99 -0.87
CA VAL A 93 3.33 -10.70 0.10
C VAL A 93 3.80 -9.78 1.21
N TYR A 94 3.71 -8.48 1.00
CA TYR A 94 3.96 -7.47 2.03
C TYR A 94 2.76 -6.55 2.18
N CYS A 95 2.47 -6.20 3.43
CA CYS A 95 1.40 -5.28 3.77
C CYS A 95 1.79 -4.35 4.91
N MET A 96 1.08 -3.22 4.97
CA MET A 96 1.21 -2.22 6.02
C MET A 96 -0.13 -2.10 6.75
N PRO A 97 -0.34 -2.87 7.84
CA PRO A 97 -1.48 -2.66 8.71
C PRO A 97 -1.64 -1.20 9.08
N THR A 98 -2.87 -0.71 9.01
CA THR A 98 -3.18 0.70 9.20
C THR A 98 -4.15 0.88 10.37
N VAL A 99 -3.93 1.92 11.16
CA VAL A 99 -4.83 2.32 12.23
C VAL A 99 -5.26 3.76 11.99
N ALA A 100 -6.56 3.94 11.77
CA ALA A 100 -7.17 5.25 11.63
C ALA A 100 -7.24 5.97 12.98
N THR A 101 -7.40 7.30 12.94
CA THR A 101 -7.53 8.22 14.08
C THR A 101 -8.21 7.56 15.29
N ASN A 102 -7.49 7.49 16.41
CA ASN A 102 -7.95 6.79 17.61
C ASN A 102 -7.33 7.40 18.87
N ALA A 103 -7.66 6.88 20.04
CA ALA A 103 -6.97 7.17 21.28
C ALA A 103 -5.53 6.67 21.23
N THR A 104 -4.60 7.35 21.89
CA THR A 104 -3.16 7.00 21.91
C THR A 104 -2.92 5.56 22.37
N GLU A 105 -3.69 5.08 23.33
CA GLU A 105 -3.62 3.72 23.84
C GLU A 105 -3.86 2.66 22.77
N VAL A 106 -4.75 2.92 21.82
CA VAL A 106 -5.03 2.00 20.70
C VAL A 106 -3.82 1.92 19.75
N PHE A 107 -3.16 3.05 19.47
CA PHE A 107 -1.91 3.04 18.70
C PHE A 107 -0.84 2.22 19.40
N HIS A 108 -0.66 2.40 20.71
CA HIS A 108 0.31 1.62 21.50
C HIS A 108 0.00 0.12 21.46
N GLN A 109 -1.27 -0.27 21.65
CA GLN A 109 -1.70 -1.67 21.59
C GLN A 109 -1.43 -2.29 20.20
N CYS A 110 -1.70 -1.53 19.12
CA CYS A 110 -1.43 -2.02 17.75
C CYS A 110 0.07 -2.14 17.47
N ILE A 111 0.89 -1.22 18.00
CA ILE A 111 2.36 -1.30 17.93
C ILE A 111 2.85 -2.57 18.63
N ASP A 112 2.35 -2.84 19.84
CA ASP A 112 2.74 -4.02 20.61
C ASP A 112 2.25 -5.31 19.96
N ALA A 113 1.06 -5.30 19.33
CA ALA A 113 0.56 -6.45 18.55
C ALA A 113 1.47 -6.78 17.36
N ILE A 114 2.05 -5.79 16.67
CA ILE A 114 3.00 -6.01 15.58
C ILE A 114 4.32 -6.57 16.12
N ARG A 115 4.81 -6.07 17.25
CA ARG A 115 6.00 -6.64 17.92
C ARG A 115 5.77 -8.11 18.30
N ASP A 116 4.62 -8.42 18.89
CA ASP A 116 4.24 -9.80 19.25
C ASP A 116 4.13 -10.70 18.02
N TYR A 117 3.54 -10.21 16.93
CA TYR A 117 3.48 -10.92 15.65
C TYR A 117 4.87 -11.25 15.12
N TRP A 118 5.80 -10.30 15.07
CA TRP A 118 7.16 -10.52 14.62
C TRP A 118 7.94 -11.49 15.55
N ASN A 119 7.78 -11.34 16.88
CA ASN A 119 8.41 -12.22 17.86
C ASN A 119 7.93 -13.67 17.75
N LYS A 120 6.72 -13.87 17.22
CA LYS A 120 6.15 -15.21 16.92
C LYS A 120 6.54 -15.73 15.53
N GLY A 121 7.44 -15.08 14.84
CA GLY A 121 7.89 -15.47 13.51
C GLY A 121 6.92 -15.05 12.38
N GLY A 122 6.04 -14.11 12.63
CA GLY A 122 5.15 -13.56 11.59
C GLY A 122 5.93 -12.79 10.52
N GLU A 123 5.61 -13.05 9.26
CA GLU A 123 6.25 -12.45 8.09
C GLU A 123 5.24 -11.65 7.26
N GLY A 124 5.72 -10.78 6.36
CA GLY A 124 4.91 -10.02 5.42
C GLY A 124 4.36 -8.70 5.95
N VAL A 125 4.29 -8.49 7.27
CA VAL A 125 3.90 -7.22 7.89
C VAL A 125 5.12 -6.31 7.99
N LEU A 126 5.10 -5.19 7.24
CA LEU A 126 6.25 -4.25 7.15
C LEU A 126 6.37 -3.33 8.36
N GLY A 127 5.30 -3.14 9.10
CA GLY A 127 5.19 -2.21 10.21
C GLY A 127 3.78 -1.66 10.33
N LEU A 128 3.62 -0.47 10.90
CA LEU A 128 2.35 0.21 11.10
C LEU A 128 2.26 1.48 10.25
N HIS A 129 1.14 1.68 9.60
CA HIS A 129 0.70 2.96 9.06
C HIS A 129 -0.26 3.62 10.06
N VAL A 130 0.13 4.74 10.63
CA VAL A 130 -0.71 5.56 11.51
C VAL A 130 -1.41 6.60 10.65
N GLU A 131 -2.74 6.53 10.52
CA GLU A 131 -3.53 7.48 9.75
C GLU A 131 -4.27 8.45 10.66
N GLY A 132 -3.77 9.65 10.80
CA GLY A 132 -4.17 10.59 11.84
C GLY A 132 -3.50 10.26 13.20
N PRO A 133 -3.96 10.83 14.32
CA PRO A 133 -5.11 11.73 14.50
C PRO A 133 -4.85 13.18 14.06
N TRP A 134 -3.66 13.48 13.58
CA TRP A 134 -3.18 14.81 13.20
C TRP A 134 -3.65 15.20 11.80
N ILE A 135 -4.96 15.16 11.61
CA ILE A 135 -5.64 15.43 10.34
C ILE A 135 -6.61 16.61 10.47
N ASN A 136 -7.16 17.09 9.37
CA ASN A 136 -8.08 18.21 9.39
C ASN A 136 -9.54 17.71 9.53
N ALA A 137 -10.25 18.18 10.57
CA ALA A 137 -11.62 17.78 10.85
C ALA A 137 -12.60 18.04 9.68
N VAL A 138 -12.35 19.06 8.84
CA VAL A 138 -13.14 19.36 7.63
C VAL A 138 -13.03 18.21 6.60
N LYS A 139 -11.94 17.45 6.64
CA LYS A 139 -11.64 16.34 5.74
C LYS A 139 -11.55 15.00 6.47
N LYS A 140 -12.26 14.86 7.58
CA LYS A 140 -12.21 13.67 8.43
C LYS A 140 -12.66 12.39 7.73
N GLY A 141 -13.53 12.45 6.70
CA GLY A 141 -14.12 11.25 6.13
C GLY A 141 -14.85 10.41 7.20
N ALA A 142 -14.51 9.14 7.34
CA ALA A 142 -15.04 8.24 8.36
C ALA A 142 -14.29 8.32 9.71
N HIS A 143 -13.25 9.16 9.85
CA HIS A 143 -12.50 9.28 11.10
C HIS A 143 -13.32 9.88 12.24
N ILE A 144 -13.04 9.46 13.47
CA ILE A 144 -13.73 9.88 14.68
C ILE A 144 -13.27 11.28 15.08
N GLU A 145 -14.16 12.26 14.91
CA GLU A 145 -13.85 13.69 15.07
C GLU A 145 -13.28 14.04 16.45
N SER A 146 -13.78 13.39 17.52
CA SER A 146 -13.35 13.68 18.89
C SER A 146 -11.88 13.40 19.18
N PHE A 147 -11.20 12.61 18.34
CA PHE A 147 -9.77 12.33 18.47
C PHE A 147 -8.91 13.20 17.55
N ILE A 148 -9.53 13.94 16.61
CA ILE A 148 -8.79 14.78 15.66
C ILE A 148 -8.31 16.05 16.35
N HIS A 149 -7.02 16.33 16.23
CA HIS A 149 -6.40 17.55 16.79
C HIS A 149 -5.07 17.89 16.11
N SER A 150 -4.59 19.10 16.33
CA SER A 150 -3.23 19.50 15.98
C SER A 150 -2.26 19.02 17.05
N PRO A 151 -1.17 18.34 16.71
CA PRO A 151 -0.25 17.78 17.69
C PRO A 151 0.65 18.83 18.31
N SER A 152 1.05 18.62 19.56
CA SER A 152 2.27 19.20 20.10
C SER A 152 3.51 18.41 19.60
N LEU A 153 4.67 19.05 19.54
CA LEU A 153 5.93 18.36 19.21
C LEU A 153 6.24 17.23 20.22
N GLN A 154 5.86 17.41 21.49
CA GLN A 154 6.09 16.38 22.52
C GLN A 154 5.24 15.14 22.25
N GLU A 155 3.96 15.30 21.94
CA GLU A 155 3.07 14.20 21.57
C GLU A 155 3.61 13.41 20.35
N VAL A 156 4.08 14.11 19.31
CA VAL A 156 4.71 13.47 18.15
C VAL A 156 5.92 12.65 18.58
N LYS A 157 6.78 13.20 19.43
CA LYS A 157 7.95 12.49 19.95
C LYS A 157 7.58 11.26 20.76
N ASP A 158 6.56 11.37 21.62
CA ASP A 158 6.13 10.27 22.49
C ASP A 158 5.60 9.10 21.65
N LEU A 159 4.73 9.35 20.68
CA LEU A 159 4.20 8.29 19.79
C LEU A 159 5.31 7.68 18.93
N VAL A 160 6.13 8.51 18.28
CA VAL A 160 7.21 8.05 17.40
C VAL A 160 8.27 7.26 18.16
N ASN A 161 8.65 7.70 19.37
CA ASN A 161 9.60 6.96 20.20
C ASN A 161 9.02 5.64 20.70
N TYR A 162 7.73 5.60 21.07
CA TYR A 162 7.06 4.36 21.46
C TYR A 162 7.00 3.37 20.29
N GLY A 163 6.63 3.86 19.11
CA GLY A 163 6.51 3.05 17.89
C GLY A 163 7.77 2.93 17.07
N LYS A 164 8.95 3.24 17.63
CA LYS A 164 10.23 3.24 16.94
C LYS A 164 10.39 2.03 16.03
N GLU A 165 10.92 1.52 15.32
CA GLU A 165 11.02 0.36 14.44
C GLU A 165 9.69 -0.21 13.88
N VAL A 166 8.53 0.13 14.49
CA VAL A 166 7.21 -0.37 14.07
C VAL A 166 6.49 0.61 13.14
N ILE A 167 6.41 1.91 13.51
CA ILE A 167 5.76 2.91 12.67
C ILE A 167 6.63 3.17 11.44
N LYS A 168 6.05 2.99 10.26
CA LYS A 168 6.72 3.19 8.97
C LYS A 168 6.12 4.31 8.14
N ILE A 169 4.81 4.54 8.28
CA ILE A 169 4.10 5.61 7.58
C ILE A 169 3.24 6.36 8.60
N ILE A 170 3.19 7.68 8.48
CA ILE A 170 2.22 8.53 9.18
C ILE A 170 1.51 9.39 8.15
N THR A 171 0.17 9.24 8.07
CA THR A 171 -0.68 10.17 7.31
C THR A 171 -1.14 11.29 8.22
N LEU A 172 -0.90 12.52 7.79
CA LEU A 172 -1.27 13.74 8.50
C LEU A 172 -1.69 14.86 7.54
N ALA A 173 -2.37 15.87 8.07
CA ALA A 173 -2.67 17.10 7.33
C ALA A 173 -1.53 18.12 7.55
N PRO A 174 -0.81 18.51 6.49
CA PRO A 174 0.37 19.37 6.64
C PRO A 174 0.04 20.75 7.23
N GLU A 175 -1.18 21.24 7.04
CA GLU A 175 -1.61 22.55 7.54
C GLU A 175 -1.93 22.58 9.05
N VAL A 176 -2.09 21.41 9.68
CA VAL A 176 -2.36 21.32 11.13
C VAL A 176 -1.13 20.92 11.94
N CYS A 177 -0.03 20.57 11.28
CA CYS A 177 1.21 20.13 11.90
C CYS A 177 2.31 21.20 11.78
N SER A 178 3.12 21.36 12.80
CA SER A 178 4.27 22.25 12.73
C SER A 178 5.38 21.68 11.84
N LYS A 179 6.22 22.56 11.30
CA LYS A 179 7.41 22.15 10.54
C LYS A 179 8.30 21.21 11.36
N GLU A 180 8.56 21.56 12.60
CA GLU A 180 9.41 20.80 13.51
C GLU A 180 8.86 19.39 13.77
N ALA A 181 7.54 19.23 13.86
CA ALA A 181 6.89 17.93 14.01
C ALA A 181 7.09 17.07 12.75
N ILE A 182 6.85 17.63 11.56
CA ILE A 182 7.02 16.93 10.29
C ILE A 182 8.48 16.51 10.08
N GLU A 183 9.43 17.46 10.28
CA GLU A 183 10.86 17.18 10.13
C GLU A 183 11.36 16.15 11.16
N TYR A 184 10.81 16.17 12.39
CA TYR A 184 11.14 15.15 13.39
C TYR A 184 10.72 13.75 12.95
N ILE A 185 9.47 13.56 12.46
CA ILE A 185 8.98 12.28 11.98
C ILE A 185 9.87 11.76 10.83
N ILE A 186 10.14 12.61 9.85
CA ILE A 186 10.99 12.26 8.69
C ILE A 186 12.41 11.90 9.14
N GLY A 187 12.96 12.65 10.11
CA GLY A 187 14.28 12.40 10.68
C GLY A 187 14.42 11.06 11.39
N GLN A 188 13.31 10.43 11.79
CA GLN A 188 13.30 9.06 12.33
C GLN A 188 13.17 7.97 11.23
N GLY A 189 13.19 8.35 9.96
CA GLY A 189 13.06 7.42 8.83
C GLY A 189 11.63 6.97 8.54
N ILE A 190 10.64 7.66 9.10
CA ILE A 190 9.22 7.40 8.88
C ILE A 190 8.76 8.20 7.65
N VAL A 191 8.03 7.56 6.75
CA VAL A 191 7.44 8.21 5.59
C VAL A 191 6.23 9.03 6.03
N VAL A 192 6.26 10.33 5.80
CA VAL A 192 5.10 11.20 6.03
C VAL A 192 4.25 11.27 4.77
N SER A 193 2.94 11.07 4.91
CA SER A 193 1.98 11.17 3.83
C SER A 193 0.97 12.29 4.08
N ALA A 194 0.75 13.17 3.11
CA ALA A 194 -0.28 14.19 3.19
C ALA A 194 -1.66 13.56 2.89
N GLY A 195 -2.57 13.60 3.84
CA GLY A 195 -3.92 13.07 3.69
C GLY A 195 -4.90 13.68 4.69
N HIS A 196 -6.19 13.47 4.46
CA HIS A 196 -7.25 14.04 5.30
C HIS A 196 -7.04 15.54 5.58
N SER A 197 -6.76 16.28 4.51
CA SER A 197 -6.24 17.65 4.58
C SER A 197 -7.09 18.62 3.78
N ASN A 198 -7.38 19.75 4.38
CA ASN A 198 -8.03 20.89 3.73
C ASN A 198 -7.02 21.99 3.33
N ALA A 199 -5.75 21.60 3.15
CA ALA A 199 -4.69 22.53 2.79
C ALA A 199 -5.01 23.27 1.50
N THR A 200 -4.73 24.56 1.47
CA THR A 200 -4.62 25.33 0.22
C THR A 200 -3.43 24.80 -0.58
N TYR A 201 -3.38 25.12 -1.87
CA TYR A 201 -2.24 24.78 -2.72
C TYR A 201 -0.90 25.25 -2.12
N LYS A 202 -0.88 26.47 -1.56
CA LYS A 202 0.31 27.02 -0.91
C LYS A 202 0.72 26.24 0.35
N GLN A 203 -0.23 25.89 1.21
CA GLN A 203 0.03 25.11 2.43
C GLN A 203 0.53 23.71 2.09
N ALA A 204 -0.06 23.04 1.10
CA ALA A 204 0.39 21.73 0.63
C ALA A 204 1.84 21.78 0.14
N ASN A 205 2.18 22.73 -0.74
CA ASN A 205 3.56 22.92 -1.22
C ASN A 205 4.54 23.28 -0.10
N THR A 206 4.09 24.01 0.92
CA THR A 206 4.90 24.27 2.11
C THR A 206 5.19 22.97 2.84
N GLY A 207 4.19 22.11 3.06
CA GLY A 207 4.39 20.76 3.64
C GLY A 207 5.36 19.90 2.81
N PHE A 208 5.22 19.92 1.48
CA PHE A 208 6.16 19.20 0.60
C PHE A 208 7.59 19.74 0.71
N SER A 209 7.76 21.04 0.92
CA SER A 209 9.09 21.65 1.14
C SER A 209 9.73 21.23 2.49
N TYR A 210 8.94 20.74 3.44
CA TYR A 210 9.44 20.15 4.70
C TYR A 210 9.88 18.68 4.54
N GLY A 211 9.70 18.12 3.35
CA GLY A 211 10.14 16.77 3.01
C GLY A 211 9.03 15.72 2.92
N ILE A 212 7.75 16.08 2.94
CA ILE A 212 6.65 15.13 2.73
C ILE A 212 6.73 14.54 1.32
N PRO A 213 6.99 13.21 1.16
CA PRO A 213 7.27 12.61 -0.13
C PRO A 213 6.04 12.05 -0.84
N MET A 214 4.90 11.94 -0.13
CA MET A 214 3.72 11.30 -0.70
C MET A 214 2.40 11.85 -0.17
N ALA A 215 1.29 11.48 -0.83
CA ALA A 215 -0.07 11.74 -0.42
C ALA A 215 -0.89 10.45 -0.39
N THR A 216 -1.84 10.36 0.55
CA THR A 216 -2.68 9.19 0.80
C THR A 216 -3.95 9.25 -0.03
N HIS A 217 -4.37 8.12 -0.64
CA HIS A 217 -5.63 7.86 -1.37
C HIS A 217 -6.13 9.07 -2.17
N LEU A 218 -5.37 9.43 -3.22
CA LEU A 218 -5.60 10.58 -4.11
C LEU A 218 -7.10 10.78 -4.41
N TYR A 219 -7.59 12.00 -4.35
CA TYR A 219 -8.98 12.47 -4.41
C TYR A 219 -9.75 12.37 -3.09
N ASN A 220 -9.50 11.35 -2.26
CA ASN A 220 -10.30 11.11 -1.07
C ASN A 220 -9.84 11.98 0.10
N ALA A 221 -10.79 12.59 0.79
CA ALA A 221 -10.54 13.45 1.96
C ALA A 221 -9.46 14.53 1.73
N MET A 222 -9.40 15.09 0.51
CA MET A 222 -8.50 16.18 0.11
C MET A 222 -9.29 17.45 -0.22
N SER A 223 -8.66 18.64 -0.08
CA SER A 223 -9.15 19.85 -0.72
C SER A 223 -9.15 19.67 -2.24
N PRO A 224 -10.28 19.98 -2.94
CA PRO A 224 -10.45 19.65 -4.35
C PRO A 224 -9.63 20.57 -5.26
N LEU A 225 -9.33 20.09 -6.47
CA LEU A 225 -8.73 20.91 -7.51
C LEU A 225 -9.80 21.85 -8.11
N GLN A 226 -9.68 23.13 -7.80
CA GLN A 226 -10.45 24.20 -8.40
C GLN A 226 -9.51 25.14 -9.17
N HIS A 227 -10.00 25.74 -10.25
CA HIS A 227 -9.16 26.55 -11.16
C HIS A 227 -8.51 27.80 -10.52
N ARG A 228 -9.03 28.28 -9.38
CA ARG A 228 -8.48 29.42 -8.63
C ARG A 228 -7.85 29.02 -7.30
N GLU A 229 -8.17 27.86 -6.77
CA GLU A 229 -7.57 27.27 -5.57
C GLU A 229 -7.42 25.75 -5.81
N PRO A 230 -6.26 25.32 -6.32
CA PRO A 230 -6.05 23.91 -6.68
C PRO A 230 -6.02 22.95 -5.49
N GLY A 231 -5.90 23.43 -4.29
CA GLY A 231 -5.90 22.62 -3.06
C GLY A 231 -4.74 21.64 -2.96
N LEU A 232 -4.88 20.67 -2.05
CA LEU A 232 -3.92 19.58 -1.91
C LEU A 232 -3.87 18.71 -3.18
N LEU A 233 -5.05 18.40 -3.75
CA LEU A 233 -5.13 17.59 -4.97
C LEU A 233 -4.32 18.21 -6.11
N GLY A 234 -4.50 19.52 -6.35
CA GLY A 234 -3.74 20.23 -7.37
C GLY A 234 -2.24 20.26 -7.09
N ALA A 235 -1.84 20.46 -5.83
CA ALA A 235 -0.43 20.48 -5.45
C ALA A 235 0.25 19.11 -5.66
N VAL A 236 -0.45 18.00 -5.40
CA VAL A 236 0.05 16.64 -5.67
C VAL A 236 0.19 16.39 -7.18
N LEU A 237 -0.83 16.76 -7.96
CA LEU A 237 -0.81 16.55 -9.41
C LEU A 237 0.27 17.39 -10.11
N ASP A 238 0.49 18.63 -9.65
CA ASP A 238 1.46 19.57 -10.20
C ASP A 238 2.92 19.29 -9.76
N SER A 239 3.12 18.52 -8.70
CA SER A 239 4.45 18.16 -8.20
C SER A 239 5.15 17.16 -9.11
N ASP A 240 6.45 17.35 -9.36
CA ASP A 240 7.29 16.36 -10.07
C ASP A 240 7.82 15.24 -9.15
N LYS A 241 7.70 15.36 -7.84
CA LYS A 241 8.35 14.49 -6.85
C LYS A 241 7.39 13.73 -5.96
N VAL A 242 6.29 14.36 -5.56
CA VAL A 242 5.33 13.77 -4.62
C VAL A 242 4.62 12.59 -5.26
N LYS A 243 4.72 11.43 -4.64
CA LYS A 243 3.96 10.23 -5.03
C LYS A 243 2.58 10.27 -4.41
N ALA A 244 1.63 9.51 -4.93
CA ALA A 244 0.35 9.32 -4.27
C ALA A 244 -0.15 7.90 -4.40
N SER A 245 -0.82 7.41 -3.37
CA SER A 245 -1.59 6.19 -3.45
C SER A 245 -2.98 6.45 -4.06
N ILE A 246 -3.57 5.43 -4.65
CA ILE A 246 -4.91 5.48 -5.23
C ILE A 246 -5.64 4.16 -5.00
N ILE A 247 -6.97 4.21 -4.85
CA ILE A 247 -7.85 3.06 -4.67
C ILE A 247 -8.67 2.88 -5.96
N PRO A 248 -8.28 1.98 -6.88
CA PRO A 248 -8.95 1.81 -8.17
C PRO A 248 -10.11 0.80 -8.09
N ASP A 249 -11.08 1.02 -7.18
CA ASP A 249 -12.25 0.16 -6.98
C ASP A 249 -13.52 0.64 -7.69
N GLY A 250 -13.50 1.86 -8.26
CA GLY A 250 -14.65 2.48 -8.90
C GLY A 250 -15.66 3.14 -7.94
N HIS A 251 -15.38 3.09 -6.62
CA HIS A 251 -16.19 3.72 -5.57
C HIS A 251 -15.45 4.89 -4.91
N HIS A 252 -14.21 4.69 -4.50
CA HIS A 252 -13.33 5.74 -3.95
C HIS A 252 -12.88 6.72 -5.02
N ALA A 253 -12.65 6.23 -6.23
CA ALA A 253 -12.36 7.05 -7.40
C ALA A 253 -13.02 6.42 -8.63
N ASP A 254 -13.77 7.25 -9.37
CA ASP A 254 -14.27 6.85 -10.68
C ASP A 254 -13.09 6.47 -11.59
N PHE A 255 -13.26 5.44 -12.41
CA PHE A 255 -12.19 4.98 -13.30
C PHE A 255 -11.70 6.05 -14.29
N ALA A 256 -12.53 7.04 -14.64
CA ALA A 256 -12.08 8.18 -15.42
C ALA A 256 -11.11 9.07 -14.62
N ALA A 257 -11.38 9.29 -13.33
CA ALA A 257 -10.48 10.03 -12.44
C ALA A 257 -9.14 9.30 -12.28
N VAL A 258 -9.17 7.96 -12.12
CA VAL A 258 -7.94 7.13 -12.08
C VAL A 258 -7.13 7.27 -13.38
N ARG A 259 -7.78 7.24 -14.56
CA ARG A 259 -7.10 7.45 -15.86
C ARG A 259 -6.42 8.81 -15.95
N ILE A 260 -7.12 9.88 -15.54
CA ILE A 260 -6.59 11.25 -15.56
C ILE A 260 -5.40 11.36 -14.61
N ALA A 261 -5.53 10.87 -13.37
CA ALA A 261 -4.43 10.85 -12.41
C ALA A 261 -3.21 10.11 -12.96
N LYS A 262 -3.41 8.94 -13.58
CA LYS A 262 -2.34 8.15 -14.17
C LYS A 262 -1.60 8.88 -15.29
N GLN A 263 -2.33 9.57 -16.16
CA GLN A 263 -1.73 10.37 -17.25
C GLN A 263 -0.85 11.51 -16.71
N VAL A 264 -1.26 12.16 -15.64
CA VAL A 264 -0.52 13.28 -15.03
C VAL A 264 0.62 12.77 -14.16
N MET A 265 0.36 11.83 -13.28
CA MET A 265 1.33 11.38 -12.26
C MET A 265 2.31 10.32 -12.75
N LYS A 266 1.97 9.57 -13.81
CA LYS A 266 2.83 8.53 -14.39
C LYS A 266 3.28 7.53 -13.30
N GLU A 267 4.59 7.35 -13.11
CA GLU A 267 5.21 6.44 -12.14
C GLU A 267 5.09 6.88 -10.67
N ARG A 268 4.60 8.10 -10.44
CA ARG A 268 4.36 8.62 -9.08
C ARG A 268 3.05 8.11 -8.46
N LEU A 269 2.18 7.45 -9.25
CA LEU A 269 0.90 6.90 -8.80
C LEU A 269 1.04 5.40 -8.53
N PHE A 270 0.73 4.97 -7.30
CA PHE A 270 0.75 3.55 -6.89
C PHE A 270 -0.58 3.15 -6.24
N VAL A 271 -0.81 1.84 -6.14
CA VAL A 271 -2.05 1.28 -5.61
C VAL A 271 -1.95 0.99 -4.12
N ILE A 272 -3.04 1.22 -3.42
CA ILE A 272 -3.38 0.65 -2.11
C ILE A 272 -4.78 0.04 -2.19
N THR A 273 -5.11 -0.87 -1.29
CA THR A 273 -6.48 -1.39 -1.22
C THR A 273 -7.37 -0.50 -0.37
N ASP A 274 -6.86 0.06 0.71
CA ASP A 274 -7.68 0.72 1.74
C ASP A 274 -8.78 -0.22 2.25
N ALA A 275 -8.45 -1.53 2.28
CA ALA A 275 -9.43 -2.55 2.61
C ALA A 275 -9.70 -2.59 4.11
N VAL A 276 -10.98 -2.76 4.42
CA VAL A 276 -11.48 -2.95 5.78
C VAL A 276 -12.23 -4.28 5.87
N THR A 277 -12.73 -4.59 7.04
CA THR A 277 -13.59 -5.75 7.28
C THR A 277 -14.84 -5.35 8.02
N GLU A 278 -15.89 -6.13 7.86
CA GLU A 278 -17.12 -5.95 8.61
C GLU A 278 -16.86 -6.05 10.12
N THR A 279 -17.35 -5.07 10.88
CA THR A 279 -17.28 -5.06 12.34
C THR A 279 -18.43 -4.26 12.93
N ASN A 280 -18.96 -4.75 14.04
CA ASN A 280 -19.98 -4.09 14.84
C ASN A 280 -19.46 -3.65 16.22
N SER A 281 -18.13 -3.69 16.42
CA SER A 281 -17.45 -3.36 17.66
C SER A 281 -16.47 -2.20 17.47
N GLY A 282 -16.15 -1.51 18.57
CA GLY A 282 -15.25 -0.37 18.57
C GLY A 282 -15.87 0.89 17.96
N TYR A 283 -15.05 1.89 17.72
CA TYR A 283 -15.47 3.17 17.15
C TYR A 283 -15.79 3.09 15.65
N TYR A 284 -15.12 2.19 14.93
CA TYR A 284 -15.27 2.01 13.49
C TYR A 284 -16.15 0.80 13.20
N GLN A 285 -17.43 1.05 12.93
CA GLN A 285 -18.38 0.01 12.56
C GLN A 285 -18.56 0.02 11.05
N HIS A 286 -17.97 -0.95 10.38
CA HIS A 286 -18.06 -1.10 8.94
C HIS A 286 -19.12 -2.11 8.55
N LEU A 287 -20.04 -1.71 7.69
CA LEU A 287 -21.06 -2.58 7.09
C LEU A 287 -20.71 -2.80 5.62
N LYS A 288 -20.74 -4.04 5.17
CA LYS A 288 -20.51 -4.37 3.77
C LYS A 288 -21.74 -4.04 2.92
N VAL A 289 -21.56 -3.23 1.89
CA VAL A 289 -22.60 -2.82 0.94
C VAL A 289 -22.11 -3.14 -0.48
N GLY A 290 -22.47 -4.31 -1.00
CA GLY A 290 -21.94 -4.80 -2.27
C GLY A 290 -20.44 -5.12 -2.16
N ASP A 291 -19.61 -4.41 -2.93
CA ASP A 291 -18.15 -4.54 -3.01
C ASP A 291 -17.39 -3.38 -2.32
N LYS A 292 -18.06 -2.64 -1.45
CA LYS A 292 -17.49 -1.56 -0.63
C LYS A 292 -17.97 -1.67 0.81
N TYR A 293 -17.39 -0.85 1.69
CA TYR A 293 -17.82 -0.72 3.08
C TYR A 293 -18.28 0.71 3.39
N GLU A 294 -19.28 0.80 4.25
CA GLU A 294 -19.80 2.08 4.74
C GLU A 294 -19.81 2.09 6.28
N SER A 295 -19.55 3.25 6.86
CA SER A 295 -19.74 3.54 8.28
C SER A 295 -20.69 4.73 8.40
N MET A 296 -21.82 4.55 9.07
CA MET A 296 -22.89 5.57 9.20
C MET A 296 -23.30 6.20 7.84
N GLY A 297 -23.35 5.39 6.76
CA GLY A 297 -23.70 5.84 5.41
C GLY A 297 -22.58 6.59 4.66
N ILE A 298 -21.39 6.66 5.23
CA ILE A 298 -20.20 7.24 4.58
C ILE A 298 -19.31 6.10 4.09
N LEU A 299 -18.79 6.22 2.87
CA LEU A 299 -17.78 5.30 2.35
C LEU A 299 -16.58 5.27 3.32
N SER A 300 -16.22 4.08 3.80
CA SER A 300 -15.27 3.92 4.90
C SER A 300 -14.17 2.90 4.67
N GLY A 301 -14.07 2.38 3.46
CA GLY A 301 -13.04 1.46 3.03
C GLY A 301 -13.51 0.55 1.90
N SER A 302 -12.57 -0.17 1.30
CA SER A 302 -12.82 -1.05 0.16
C SER A 302 -12.89 -2.53 0.55
N ALA A 303 -13.37 -3.35 -0.40
CA ALA A 303 -13.24 -4.81 -0.39
C ALA A 303 -12.21 -5.27 -1.45
N LEU A 304 -11.31 -4.37 -1.86
CA LEU A 304 -10.37 -4.57 -2.95
C LEU A 304 -9.22 -5.49 -2.52
N THR A 305 -8.77 -6.33 -3.43
CA THR A 305 -7.48 -7.04 -3.35
C THR A 305 -6.53 -6.52 -4.42
N MET A 306 -5.22 -6.71 -4.24
CA MET A 306 -4.23 -6.13 -5.15
C MET A 306 -4.33 -6.68 -6.58
N ASN A 307 -4.58 -7.99 -6.76
CA ASN A 307 -4.82 -8.55 -8.10
C ASN A 307 -6.10 -7.98 -8.75
N LYS A 308 -7.15 -7.74 -7.94
CA LYS A 308 -8.37 -7.08 -8.42
C LYS A 308 -8.11 -5.64 -8.85
N ALA A 309 -7.23 -4.94 -8.14
CA ALA A 309 -6.80 -3.61 -8.55
C ALA A 309 -6.08 -3.63 -9.90
N VAL A 310 -5.20 -4.62 -10.15
CA VAL A 310 -4.57 -4.81 -11.48
C VAL A 310 -5.63 -5.02 -12.54
N GLN A 311 -6.62 -5.91 -12.30
CA GLN A 311 -7.74 -6.14 -13.23
C GLN A 311 -8.49 -4.86 -13.57
N ASN A 312 -8.84 -4.07 -12.54
CA ASN A 312 -9.58 -2.82 -12.71
C ASN A 312 -8.76 -1.78 -13.50
N LEU A 313 -7.46 -1.65 -13.21
CA LEU A 313 -6.57 -0.74 -13.93
C LEU A 313 -6.49 -1.10 -15.43
N VAL A 314 -6.32 -2.38 -15.74
CA VAL A 314 -6.23 -2.84 -17.13
C VAL A 314 -7.57 -2.71 -17.84
N LYS A 315 -8.64 -3.22 -17.24
CA LYS A 315 -9.95 -3.36 -17.87
C LYS A 315 -10.71 -2.03 -17.99
N TYR A 316 -10.67 -1.20 -16.93
CA TYR A 316 -11.52 0.00 -16.84
C TYR A 316 -10.73 1.30 -16.93
N CYS A 317 -9.45 1.29 -16.57
CA CYS A 317 -8.62 2.48 -16.64
C CYS A 317 -7.72 2.52 -17.89
N ASN A 318 -7.71 1.49 -18.73
CA ASN A 318 -6.88 1.38 -19.92
C ASN A 318 -5.37 1.57 -19.62
N VAL A 319 -4.93 1.09 -18.46
CA VAL A 319 -3.52 1.08 -18.06
C VAL A 319 -2.87 -0.16 -18.69
N GLU A 320 -1.67 0.00 -19.28
CA GLU A 320 -0.91 -1.14 -19.80
C GLU A 320 -0.61 -2.14 -18.67
N ALA A 321 -0.68 -3.45 -18.98
CA ALA A 321 -0.60 -4.50 -17.98
C ALA A 321 0.68 -4.45 -17.11
N GLY A 322 1.85 -4.26 -17.73
CA GLY A 322 3.11 -4.14 -17.01
C GLY A 322 3.13 -2.90 -16.10
N GLU A 323 2.48 -1.82 -16.55
CA GLU A 323 2.36 -0.61 -15.73
C GLU A 323 1.41 -0.81 -14.54
N ALA A 324 0.29 -1.52 -14.72
CA ALA A 324 -0.59 -1.88 -13.62
C ALA A 324 0.12 -2.77 -12.59
N LEU A 325 0.94 -3.72 -13.05
CA LEU A 325 1.77 -4.56 -12.18
C LEU A 325 2.82 -3.73 -11.42
N ARG A 326 3.48 -2.73 -12.07
CA ARG A 326 4.41 -1.82 -11.38
C ARG A 326 3.72 -0.97 -10.31
N MET A 327 2.51 -0.49 -10.58
CA MET A 327 1.71 0.28 -9.61
C MET A 327 1.41 -0.52 -8.34
N CYS A 328 1.35 -1.85 -8.42
CA CYS A 328 1.09 -2.73 -7.28
C CYS A 328 2.36 -3.33 -6.66
N SER A 329 3.52 -3.22 -7.29
CA SER A 329 4.77 -3.87 -6.84
C SER A 329 5.93 -2.88 -6.71
N LEU A 330 6.49 -2.43 -7.82
CA LEU A 330 7.69 -1.60 -7.85
C LEU A 330 7.50 -0.21 -7.24
N TYR A 331 6.39 0.46 -7.53
CA TYR A 331 6.19 1.83 -7.06
C TYR A 331 5.94 1.91 -5.55
N PRO A 332 5.13 1.04 -4.90
CA PRO A 332 5.08 1.00 -3.44
C PRO A 332 6.41 0.53 -2.82
N ALA A 333 7.18 -0.37 -3.47
CA ALA A 333 8.52 -0.73 -3.02
C ALA A 333 9.46 0.47 -2.98
N GLN A 334 9.39 1.35 -3.97
CA GLN A 334 10.17 2.59 -4.00
C GLN A 334 9.79 3.57 -2.88
N VAL A 335 8.49 3.64 -2.51
CA VAL A 335 8.04 4.45 -1.37
C VAL A 335 8.71 3.98 -0.09
N MET A 336 8.85 2.67 0.07
CA MET A 336 9.43 2.04 1.26
C MET A 336 10.95 1.81 1.17
N ASN A 337 11.62 2.29 0.12
CA ASN A 337 13.05 2.05 -0.15
C ASN A 337 13.42 0.56 -0.24
N MET A 338 12.49 -0.29 -0.68
CA MET A 338 12.66 -1.74 -0.85
C MET A 338 13.00 -2.14 -2.30
N ASP A 339 13.00 -1.21 -3.24
CA ASP A 339 13.12 -1.46 -4.68
C ASP A 339 14.51 -1.95 -5.13
N LYS A 340 15.46 -2.09 -4.19
CA LYS A 340 16.75 -2.74 -4.41
C LYS A 340 16.72 -4.27 -4.24
N SER A 341 15.65 -4.81 -3.64
CA SER A 341 15.48 -6.23 -3.37
C SER A 341 14.09 -6.76 -3.69
N PHE A 342 13.13 -5.87 -4.01
CA PHE A 342 11.73 -6.19 -4.29
C PHE A 342 11.19 -5.42 -5.51
N GLY A 343 10.06 -5.89 -6.07
CA GLY A 343 9.36 -5.23 -7.19
C GLY A 343 9.94 -5.54 -8.57
N ARG A 344 10.95 -6.41 -8.66
CA ARG A 344 11.54 -6.91 -9.92
C ARG A 344 11.86 -8.39 -9.86
N ILE A 345 11.71 -9.08 -10.97
CA ILE A 345 12.29 -10.41 -11.18
C ILE A 345 13.70 -10.21 -11.75
N LYS A 346 14.69 -10.21 -10.88
CA LYS A 346 16.09 -9.91 -11.21
C LYS A 346 17.04 -10.71 -10.32
N THR A 347 18.15 -11.15 -10.86
CA THR A 347 19.21 -11.88 -10.14
C THR A 347 19.58 -11.16 -8.83
N GLY A 348 19.60 -11.90 -7.74
CA GLY A 348 19.92 -11.44 -6.39
C GLY A 348 18.73 -10.85 -5.61
N TYR A 349 17.58 -10.60 -6.25
CA TYR A 349 16.34 -10.19 -5.58
C TYR A 349 15.69 -11.36 -4.86
N LYS A 350 14.91 -11.07 -3.83
CA LYS A 350 14.08 -12.06 -3.17
C LYS A 350 13.08 -12.67 -4.18
N ALA A 351 12.82 -13.95 -4.06
CA ALA A 351 11.97 -14.68 -4.99
C ALA A 351 10.48 -14.52 -4.68
N ASP A 352 10.06 -13.33 -4.33
CA ASP A 352 8.65 -12.97 -4.09
C ASP A 352 7.95 -12.75 -5.45
N ILE A 353 7.33 -13.80 -5.98
CA ILE A 353 6.74 -13.82 -7.32
C ILE A 353 5.29 -14.29 -7.25
N VAL A 354 4.40 -13.64 -7.99
CA VAL A 354 3.04 -14.11 -8.24
C VAL A 354 2.95 -14.82 -9.59
N VAL A 355 2.20 -15.91 -9.61
CA VAL A 355 1.73 -16.55 -10.83
C VAL A 355 0.28 -16.11 -11.03
N LEU A 356 -0.01 -15.45 -12.13
CA LEU A 356 -1.33 -14.95 -12.50
C LEU A 356 -1.81 -15.66 -13.78
N ASN A 357 -3.12 -15.77 -13.97
CA ASN A 357 -3.69 -16.15 -15.26
C ASN A 357 -3.78 -14.92 -16.20
N GLU A 358 -4.28 -15.12 -17.41
CA GLU A 358 -4.46 -14.06 -18.41
C GLU A 358 -5.41 -12.93 -17.97
N ASN A 359 -6.32 -13.21 -17.02
CA ASN A 359 -7.24 -12.26 -16.43
C ASN A 359 -6.68 -11.62 -15.16
N PHE A 360 -5.42 -11.87 -14.80
CA PHE A 360 -4.76 -11.45 -13.56
C PHE A 360 -5.38 -12.02 -12.28
N ASP A 361 -6.08 -13.16 -12.35
CA ASP A 361 -6.43 -13.90 -11.14
C ASP A 361 -5.20 -14.61 -10.62
N LEU A 362 -5.05 -14.60 -9.28
CA LEU A 362 -3.92 -15.25 -8.63
C LEU A 362 -4.05 -16.76 -8.70
N ILE A 363 -3.03 -17.41 -9.26
CA ILE A 363 -2.89 -18.88 -9.27
C ILE A 363 -2.06 -19.31 -8.06
N LYS A 364 -0.93 -18.62 -7.80
CA LYS A 364 0.01 -18.99 -6.74
C LYS A 364 0.94 -17.84 -6.39
N ILE A 365 1.47 -17.87 -5.17
CA ILE A 365 2.65 -17.11 -4.73
C ILE A 365 3.82 -18.10 -4.60
N ILE A 366 4.97 -17.72 -5.12
CA ILE A 366 6.24 -18.45 -5.07
C ILE A 366 7.10 -17.81 -4.00
#